data_c3c97d133a6782b24dbcdf1f855f1b41
#
_entry.id   c3c97d133a6782b24dbcdf1f855f1b41
#
_cell.length_a   1.000
_cell.length_b   1.000
_cell.length_c   1.000
_cell.angle_alpha   90.00
_cell.angle_beta   90.00
_cell.angle_gamma   90.00
#
_symmetry.space_group_name_H-M   'P 1'
#
loop_
_entity.id
_entity.type
_entity.pdbx_description
1 polymer ?
#
loop_
_entity_poly.entity_id
_entity_poly.type
_entity_poly.pdbx_seq_one_letter_code
_entity_poly.pdbx_strand_id
1 'polypeptide(L)'
;MVLTFLQKKDGEGVNTASLRRIGGGRLLRRGILPIFLITAMMIATIPNSMAQPEPSLGNWELGIEYPDEDDSNPFIVSEAGMASVTMFVDNQGLLSVKVAFEYDFPFEAEVVGAPEDATIEPGNNDSFTIMVRGIDVYQIDAGKKESFSITANLEERNGMPVFIPESQEKIGDLEIPEIFMLNVEITDPVGPMNSGTDTILKVTVTNEGNSRDKVRELEVTDDCPLMTTDSGLDALLTRNIEKGASTTADLKVTASESHPQRNCRVEVTVASDGADGSQLSTDFTRITVEQTPTNTQDPDDPEDPEDPVEVVTSNLPAPGIIVIISSLIGALFLNTERRQ
;
A
#
# COMPACT_ATOMS: atom_id res chain seq x y z
N MET A 1 31.29 17.86 23.62
CA MET A 1 30.82 19.23 23.71
C MET A 1 29.31 19.13 23.80
N VAL A 2 28.80 18.89 24.94
CA VAL A 2 28.35 19.82 25.98
C VAL A 2 27.14 20.66 25.53
N LEU A 3 26.10 20.42 26.28
CA LEU A 3 25.03 21.30 26.76
C LEU A 3 23.73 21.30 25.91
N THR A 4 22.55 21.44 26.44
CA THR A 4 22.04 21.58 27.83
C THR A 4 20.52 21.72 27.73
N PHE A 5 19.81 21.06 28.66
CA PHE A 5 18.62 21.49 29.39
C PHE A 5 17.63 22.51 28.75
N LEU A 6 16.34 22.21 28.83
CA LEU A 6 15.42 23.03 29.60
C LEU A 6 14.14 22.30 30.00
N GLN A 7 13.98 22.24 31.31
CA GLN A 7 12.85 21.84 32.12
C GLN A 7 11.90 23.06 32.29
N LYS A 8 10.58 22.81 32.29
CA LYS A 8 9.58 23.68 32.93
C LYS A 8 8.32 22.88 33.16
N LYS A 9 7.96 22.48 34.30
CA LYS A 9 7.46 22.94 35.59
C LYS A 9 6.13 23.73 35.51
N ASP A 10 5.23 23.24 36.35
CA ASP A 10 4.14 23.86 37.11
C ASP A 10 2.73 23.90 36.55
N GLY A 11 1.82 23.38 37.39
CA GLY A 11 0.38 23.59 37.34
C GLY A 11 -0.38 22.72 38.35
N GLU A 12 -0.31 23.13 39.60
CA GLU A 12 -1.07 22.59 40.76
C GLU A 12 -2.58 22.72 40.55
N GLY A 13 -3.33 21.70 41.00
CA GLY A 13 -4.75 21.76 41.23
C GLY A 13 -5.15 20.87 42.40
N VAL A 14 -4.98 21.40 43.60
CA VAL A 14 -5.47 20.84 44.84
C VAL A 14 -6.97 20.93 44.89
N ASN A 15 -7.67 19.82 45.04
CA ASN A 15 -9.07 19.80 45.49
C ASN A 15 -9.19 19.00 46.80
N THR A 16 -9.24 19.74 47.87
CA THR A 16 -9.62 19.33 49.22
C THR A 16 -11.11 19.02 49.26
N ALA A 17 -11.48 17.75 49.47
CA ALA A 17 -12.84 17.38 49.86
C ALA A 17 -12.87 17.00 51.34
N SER A 18 -13.65 17.79 52.04
CA SER A 18 -14.02 17.84 53.44
C SER A 18 -14.47 16.49 54.03
N LEU A 19 -13.80 16.08 55.08
CA LEU A 19 -14.23 15.01 56.00
C LEU A 19 -15.43 15.50 56.83
N ARG A 20 -16.61 14.93 56.62
CA ARG A 20 -17.74 14.99 57.60
C ARG A 20 -17.62 13.85 58.58
N ARG A 21 -17.34 14.22 59.83
CA ARG A 21 -17.44 13.41 61.03
C ARG A 21 -18.91 13.08 61.29
N ILE A 22 -19.28 11.80 61.33
CA ILE A 22 -20.53 11.34 61.94
C ILE A 22 -20.14 10.43 63.11
N GLY A 23 -20.64 10.85 64.25
CA GLY A 23 -20.31 10.22 65.54
C GLY A 23 -21.16 9.00 65.84
N GLY A 24 -20.62 8.19 66.76
CA GLY A 24 -21.34 7.50 67.80
C GLY A 24 -22.08 6.22 67.45
N GLY A 25 -21.49 5.09 67.76
CA GLY A 25 -22.18 3.80 67.83
C GLY A 25 -21.27 2.73 68.47
N ARG A 26 -21.09 2.83 69.80
CA ARG A 26 -20.58 1.69 70.59
C ARG A 26 -21.70 0.64 70.60
N LEU A 27 -21.45 -0.54 69.98
CA LEU A 27 -21.99 -1.85 70.41
C LEU A 27 -21.60 -2.92 69.38
N LEU A 28 -21.14 -4.03 69.84
CA LEU A 28 -20.68 -5.29 69.20
C LEU A 28 -19.18 -5.51 69.03
N ARG A 29 -18.52 -5.54 70.18
CA ARG A 29 -17.11 -5.91 70.26
C ARG A 29 -16.96 -7.22 71.04
N ARG A 30 -17.61 -8.33 70.64
CA ARG A 30 -17.39 -9.65 71.28
C ARG A 30 -17.66 -10.90 70.41
N GLY A 31 -17.88 -10.82 69.09
CA GLY A 31 -18.24 -12.02 68.33
C GLY A 31 -17.48 -12.24 66.99
N ILE A 32 -16.71 -11.26 66.50
CA ILE A 32 -16.10 -11.34 65.14
C ILE A 32 -14.62 -11.75 65.17
N LEU A 33 -13.91 -11.57 66.29
CA LEU A 33 -12.49 -11.88 66.38
C LEU A 33 -12.13 -13.37 66.14
N PRO A 34 -12.89 -14.38 66.67
CA PRO A 34 -12.56 -15.77 66.42
C PRO A 34 -12.86 -16.24 65.00
N ILE A 35 -13.82 -15.63 64.27
CA ILE A 35 -14.18 -16.00 62.92
C ILE A 35 -13.10 -15.52 61.90
N PHE A 36 -12.52 -14.33 62.11
CA PHE A 36 -11.38 -13.85 61.32
C PHE A 36 -10.11 -14.65 61.51
N LEU A 37 -9.85 -15.16 62.71
CA LEU A 37 -8.67 -15.95 63.00
C LEU A 37 -8.76 -17.36 62.38
N ILE A 38 -9.95 -17.96 62.30
CA ILE A 38 -10.20 -19.25 61.62
C ILE A 38 -10.12 -19.10 60.12
N THR A 39 -10.62 -17.99 59.53
CA THR A 39 -10.53 -17.73 58.08
C THR A 39 -9.08 -17.44 57.67
N ALA A 40 -8.30 -16.69 58.47
CA ALA A 40 -6.90 -16.43 58.22
C ALA A 40 -6.03 -17.71 58.31
N MET A 41 -6.41 -18.67 59.17
CA MET A 41 -5.67 -19.92 59.32
C MET A 41 -6.00 -20.94 58.22
N MET A 42 -7.18 -20.82 57.55
CA MET A 42 -7.53 -21.65 56.38
C MET A 42 -6.86 -21.18 55.09
N ILE A 43 -6.50 -19.88 54.99
CA ILE A 43 -5.80 -19.34 53.80
C ILE A 43 -4.28 -19.68 53.85
N ALA A 44 -3.73 -19.94 55.02
CA ALA A 44 -2.30 -20.26 55.21
C ALA A 44 -1.94 -21.73 54.84
N THR A 45 -2.91 -22.59 54.51
CA THR A 45 -2.70 -23.99 54.15
C THR A 45 -2.99 -24.35 52.70
N ILE A 46 -3.02 -23.36 51.78
CA ILE A 46 -2.91 -23.67 50.35
C ILE A 46 -1.46 -24.11 50.15
N PRO A 47 -1.17 -25.42 49.93
CA PRO A 47 0.15 -25.76 49.47
C PRO A 47 0.40 -25.01 48.19
N ASN A 48 1.42 -24.16 48.18
CA ASN A 48 2.01 -23.79 46.91
C ASN A 48 2.46 -25.11 46.29
N SER A 49 1.62 -25.73 45.48
CA SER A 49 2.07 -26.70 44.48
C SER A 49 2.96 -25.88 43.55
N MET A 50 4.23 -25.73 43.92
CA MET A 50 5.24 -25.55 42.93
C MET A 50 5.05 -26.74 42.00
N ALA A 51 4.56 -26.50 40.81
CA ALA A 51 4.64 -27.49 39.76
C ALA A 51 6.10 -27.91 39.72
N GLN A 52 6.36 -29.12 40.19
CA GLN A 52 7.68 -29.73 40.06
C GLN A 52 7.90 -29.73 38.55
N PRO A 53 8.98 -29.12 38.06
CA PRO A 53 9.27 -29.23 36.62
C PRO A 53 9.31 -30.74 36.35
N GLU A 54 8.43 -31.21 35.48
CA GLU A 54 8.46 -32.60 35.02
C GLU A 54 9.87 -32.86 34.52
N PRO A 55 10.51 -33.99 34.91
CA PRO A 55 11.82 -34.31 34.41
C PRO A 55 11.72 -34.49 32.91
N SER A 56 12.03 -33.44 32.16
CA SER A 56 12.12 -33.51 30.71
C SER A 56 13.28 -34.46 30.39
N LEU A 57 13.00 -35.51 29.61
CA LEU A 57 13.99 -36.52 29.14
C LEU A 57 15.03 -35.93 28.17
N GLY A 58 15.23 -34.64 28.15
CA GLY A 58 16.10 -33.86 27.30
C GLY A 58 15.33 -32.69 26.71
N ASN A 59 15.86 -31.50 26.91
CA ASN A 59 15.28 -30.29 26.32
C ASN A 59 15.65 -30.23 24.85
N TRP A 60 14.67 -30.13 24.00
CA TRP A 60 14.83 -29.63 22.66
C TRP A 60 14.01 -28.33 22.54
N GLU A 61 14.42 -27.42 21.67
CA GLU A 61 13.76 -26.13 21.52
C GLU A 61 13.66 -25.78 20.04
N LEU A 62 12.45 -25.39 19.61
CA LEU A 62 12.22 -24.70 18.35
C LEU A 62 12.43 -23.22 18.57
N GLY A 63 13.15 -22.55 17.68
CA GLY A 63 13.32 -21.10 17.68
C GLY A 63 13.18 -20.50 16.30
N ILE A 64 12.99 -19.18 16.26
CA ILE A 64 13.03 -18.35 15.04
C ILE A 64 14.10 -17.30 15.26
N GLU A 65 14.90 -17.03 14.23
CA GLU A 65 15.83 -15.89 14.20
C GLU A 65 15.04 -14.66 13.76
N TYR A 66 14.58 -13.87 14.74
CA TYR A 66 13.82 -12.66 14.47
C TYR A 66 14.72 -11.51 13.99
N PRO A 67 14.18 -10.58 13.15
CA PRO A 67 14.91 -9.37 12.80
C PRO A 67 15.35 -8.59 14.04
N ASP A 68 16.63 -8.15 14.04
CA ASP A 68 17.24 -7.42 15.15
C ASP A 68 17.16 -8.15 16.51
N GLU A 69 17.04 -9.48 16.51
CA GLU A 69 16.93 -10.32 17.72
C GLU A 69 15.71 -9.98 18.62
N ASP A 70 14.66 -9.36 18.04
CA ASP A 70 13.46 -8.94 18.75
C ASP A 70 12.21 -9.61 18.13
N ASP A 71 11.49 -10.39 18.92
CA ASP A 71 10.29 -11.12 18.49
C ASP A 71 9.10 -10.22 18.16
N SER A 72 9.16 -8.95 18.54
CA SER A 72 8.17 -7.94 18.14
C SER A 72 8.43 -7.33 16.75
N ASN A 73 9.62 -7.56 16.17
CA ASN A 73 9.96 -7.05 14.84
C ASN A 73 9.43 -7.98 13.75
N PRO A 74 8.64 -7.47 12.82
CA PRO A 74 8.12 -8.26 11.72
C PRO A 74 9.19 -8.57 10.67
N PHE A 75 8.99 -9.66 9.94
CA PHE A 75 9.71 -9.95 8.72
C PHE A 75 9.10 -9.13 7.59
N ILE A 76 9.88 -8.25 6.99
CA ILE A 76 9.40 -7.39 5.90
C ILE A 76 9.37 -8.18 4.60
N VAL A 77 8.21 -8.22 3.95
CA VAL A 77 8.06 -8.79 2.60
C VAL A 77 8.74 -7.86 1.61
N SER A 78 9.47 -8.39 0.65
CA SER A 78 10.09 -7.60 -0.42
C SER A 78 9.04 -7.15 -1.45
N GLU A 79 9.37 -6.15 -2.28
CA GLU A 79 8.53 -5.73 -3.42
C GLU A 79 8.22 -6.87 -4.41
N ALA A 80 9.08 -7.88 -4.46
CA ALA A 80 8.87 -9.09 -5.27
C ALA A 80 7.91 -10.09 -4.63
N GLY A 81 7.28 -9.77 -3.49
CA GLY A 81 6.35 -10.65 -2.79
C GLY A 81 7.03 -11.83 -2.09
N MET A 82 8.25 -11.64 -1.59
CA MET A 82 9.04 -12.69 -0.94
C MET A 82 9.54 -12.26 0.43
N ALA A 83 9.59 -13.22 1.36
CA ALA A 83 10.25 -13.07 2.66
C ALA A 83 11.09 -14.31 2.96
N SER A 84 12.11 -14.15 3.82
CA SER A 84 12.97 -15.24 4.29
C SER A 84 12.88 -15.31 5.80
N VAL A 85 12.57 -16.51 6.31
CA VAL A 85 12.48 -16.79 7.75
C VAL A 85 13.48 -17.90 8.07
N THR A 86 14.35 -17.67 9.04
CA THR A 86 15.25 -18.70 9.55
C THR A 86 14.68 -19.24 10.86
N MET A 87 14.50 -20.54 10.93
CA MET A 87 14.17 -21.27 12.14
C MET A 87 15.32 -22.17 12.56
N PHE A 88 15.37 -22.55 13.81
CA PHE A 88 16.33 -23.53 14.30
C PHE A 88 15.70 -24.50 15.28
N VAL A 89 16.31 -25.69 15.39
CA VAL A 89 16.00 -26.68 16.43
C VAL A 89 17.27 -26.94 17.22
N ASP A 90 17.26 -26.57 18.50
CA ASP A 90 18.35 -26.82 19.45
C ASP A 90 18.04 -28.08 20.26
N ASN A 91 18.88 -29.12 20.14
CA ASN A 91 18.77 -30.35 20.89
C ASN A 91 19.83 -30.41 21.99
N GLN A 92 19.54 -29.88 23.15
CA GLN A 92 20.41 -29.96 24.33
C GLN A 92 20.33 -31.31 25.05
N GLY A 93 19.51 -32.23 24.53
CA GLY A 93 19.35 -33.57 25.09
C GLY A 93 20.55 -34.50 24.83
N LEU A 94 20.48 -35.71 25.39
CA LEU A 94 21.50 -36.74 25.19
C LEU A 94 21.13 -37.73 24.08
N LEU A 95 19.96 -37.63 23.53
CA LEU A 95 19.42 -38.51 22.47
C LEU A 95 19.08 -37.67 21.25
N SER A 96 19.25 -38.23 20.04
CA SER A 96 18.77 -37.56 18.84
C SER A 96 17.25 -37.43 18.87
N VAL A 97 16.75 -36.35 18.29
CA VAL A 97 15.31 -36.06 18.13
C VAL A 97 14.97 -35.94 16.64
N LYS A 98 13.89 -36.59 16.24
CA LYS A 98 13.29 -36.36 14.93
C LYS A 98 12.01 -35.58 15.10
N VAL A 99 11.93 -34.42 14.44
CA VAL A 99 10.78 -33.52 14.45
C VAL A 99 10.19 -33.38 13.07
N ALA A 100 8.87 -33.36 12.99
CA ALA A 100 8.11 -33.02 11.79
C ALA A 100 7.61 -31.57 11.91
N PHE A 101 7.61 -30.86 10.81
CA PHE A 101 7.26 -29.44 10.79
C PHE A 101 5.94 -29.21 10.09
N GLU A 102 5.17 -28.25 10.62
CA GLU A 102 3.97 -27.69 10.00
C GLU A 102 4.13 -26.17 9.90
N TYR A 103 3.71 -25.62 8.77
CA TYR A 103 3.89 -24.20 8.45
C TYR A 103 2.54 -23.59 8.11
N ASP A 104 2.21 -22.48 8.77
CA ASP A 104 1.03 -21.67 8.46
C ASP A 104 1.47 -20.24 8.19
N PHE A 105 1.39 -19.82 6.94
CA PHE A 105 1.78 -18.48 6.51
C PHE A 105 0.59 -17.71 5.93
N PRO A 106 0.43 -16.43 6.26
CA PRO A 106 -0.66 -15.60 5.77
C PRO A 106 -0.47 -15.20 4.30
N PHE A 107 -1.43 -14.43 3.77
CA PHE A 107 -1.42 -13.84 2.43
C PHE A 107 -1.39 -14.86 1.28
N GLU A 108 -1.92 -16.07 1.50
CA GLU A 108 -1.89 -17.17 0.51
C GLU A 108 -0.46 -17.48 0.01
N ALA A 109 0.53 -17.27 0.85
CA ALA A 109 1.93 -17.41 0.51
C ALA A 109 2.31 -18.88 0.29
N GLU A 110 3.16 -19.13 -0.72
CA GLU A 110 3.77 -20.42 -0.98
C GLU A 110 5.06 -20.57 -0.17
N VAL A 111 5.20 -21.67 0.57
CA VAL A 111 6.39 -22.00 1.35
C VAL A 111 7.34 -22.85 0.51
N VAL A 112 8.61 -22.42 0.40
CA VAL A 112 9.62 -23.07 -0.42
C VAL A 112 10.90 -23.30 0.39
N GLY A 113 11.53 -24.48 0.20
CA GLY A 113 12.78 -24.83 0.87
C GLY A 113 12.65 -25.22 2.33
N ALA A 114 11.41 -25.24 2.85
CA ALA A 114 11.14 -25.73 4.20
C ALA A 114 11.28 -27.26 4.28
N PRO A 115 11.95 -27.80 5.31
CA PRO A 115 12.01 -29.25 5.54
C PRO A 115 10.64 -29.78 6.03
N GLU A 116 10.25 -30.97 5.59
CA GLU A 116 9.07 -31.64 6.13
C GLU A 116 9.38 -32.23 7.52
N ASP A 117 10.59 -32.78 7.70
CA ASP A 117 11.12 -33.29 8.96
C ASP A 117 12.64 -33.06 9.06
N ALA A 118 13.17 -33.15 10.27
CA ALA A 118 14.61 -33.15 10.50
C ALA A 118 14.99 -34.00 11.71
N THR A 119 16.19 -34.62 11.65
CA THR A 119 16.78 -35.32 12.77
C THR A 119 17.95 -34.52 13.32
N ILE A 120 17.84 -34.11 14.58
CA ILE A 120 18.85 -33.27 15.26
C ILE A 120 19.61 -34.14 16.25
N GLU A 121 20.93 -34.22 16.05
CA GLU A 121 21.79 -35.00 16.92
C GLU A 121 21.96 -34.36 18.31
N PRO A 122 22.37 -35.14 19.33
CA PRO A 122 22.59 -34.62 20.68
C PRO A 122 23.58 -33.45 20.71
N GLY A 123 23.19 -32.33 21.32
CA GLY A 123 24.02 -31.14 21.46
C GLY A 123 24.14 -30.28 20.21
N ASN A 124 23.41 -30.59 19.15
CA ASN A 124 23.39 -29.77 17.93
C ASN A 124 22.26 -28.74 17.96
N ASN A 125 22.54 -27.64 17.25
CA ASN A 125 21.57 -26.61 16.90
C ASN A 125 21.57 -26.51 15.36
N ASP A 126 20.52 -27.02 14.72
CA ASP A 126 20.42 -27.04 13.26
C ASP A 126 19.44 -25.97 12.80
N SER A 127 19.89 -25.11 11.89
CA SER A 127 19.12 -23.99 11.34
C SER A 127 18.63 -24.28 9.93
N PHE A 128 17.41 -23.82 9.60
CA PHE A 128 16.73 -24.02 8.34
C PHE A 128 16.20 -22.68 7.85
N THR A 129 16.50 -22.32 6.62
CA THR A 129 15.96 -21.09 6.00
C THR A 129 14.77 -21.44 5.12
N ILE A 130 13.65 -20.83 5.41
CA ILE A 130 12.39 -20.95 4.71
C ILE A 130 12.21 -19.72 3.83
N MET A 131 11.88 -19.92 2.57
CA MET A 131 11.48 -18.83 1.68
C MET A 131 9.97 -18.85 1.52
N VAL A 132 9.35 -17.70 1.77
CA VAL A 132 7.92 -17.45 1.56
C VAL A 132 7.80 -16.60 0.32
N ARG A 133 6.94 -16.95 -0.63
CA ARG A 133 6.78 -16.25 -1.91
C ARG A 133 5.34 -16.23 -2.40
N GLY A 134 5.09 -15.45 -3.46
CA GLY A 134 3.79 -15.37 -4.13
C GLY A 134 2.82 -14.38 -3.48
N ILE A 135 3.31 -13.56 -2.55
CA ILE A 135 2.51 -12.51 -1.91
C ILE A 135 2.32 -11.34 -2.87
N ASP A 136 1.08 -11.00 -3.20
CA ASP A 136 0.79 -9.83 -4.04
C ASP A 136 0.78 -8.56 -3.20
N VAL A 137 1.99 -8.00 -2.99
CA VAL A 137 2.20 -6.82 -2.14
C VAL A 137 1.50 -5.55 -2.66
N TYR A 138 1.18 -5.50 -3.98
CA TYR A 138 0.50 -4.36 -4.57
C TYR A 138 -1.02 -4.40 -4.31
N GLN A 139 -1.60 -5.58 -4.10
CA GLN A 139 -3.02 -5.72 -3.75
C GLN A 139 -3.30 -5.53 -2.27
N ILE A 140 -2.30 -5.72 -1.42
CA ILE A 140 -2.42 -5.59 0.03
C ILE A 140 -2.03 -4.17 0.44
N ASP A 141 -2.67 -3.64 1.48
CA ASP A 141 -2.35 -2.30 1.97
C ASP A 141 -0.99 -2.29 2.68
N ALA A 142 -0.23 -1.20 2.48
CA ALA A 142 1.05 -0.98 3.12
C ALA A 142 0.95 -1.03 4.66
N GLY A 143 1.97 -1.58 5.31
CA GLY A 143 2.04 -1.72 6.77
C GLY A 143 1.09 -2.76 7.36
N LYS A 144 0.38 -3.53 6.52
CA LYS A 144 -0.45 -4.63 7.01
C LYS A 144 0.44 -5.72 7.58
N LYS A 145 0.13 -6.14 8.81
CA LYS A 145 0.82 -7.23 9.52
C LYS A 145 -0.12 -8.40 9.70
N GLU A 146 0.36 -9.59 9.45
CA GLU A 146 -0.33 -10.83 9.77
C GLU A 146 0.66 -11.84 10.31
N SER A 147 0.23 -12.60 11.33
CA SER A 147 1.08 -13.58 11.99
C SER A 147 1.17 -14.87 11.17
N PHE A 148 2.34 -15.49 11.21
CA PHE A 148 2.58 -16.85 10.76
C PHE A 148 2.94 -17.72 11.93
N SER A 149 2.79 -19.06 11.79
CA SER A 149 3.27 -20.01 12.79
C SER A 149 4.10 -21.11 12.16
N ILE A 150 5.07 -21.59 12.94
CA ILE A 150 5.87 -22.77 12.67
C ILE A 150 5.70 -23.70 13.86
N THR A 151 5.19 -24.89 13.59
CA THR A 151 5.00 -25.92 14.61
C THR A 151 5.97 -27.09 14.35
N ALA A 152 6.68 -27.52 15.38
CA ALA A 152 7.53 -28.69 15.36
C ALA A 152 6.93 -29.77 16.26
N ASN A 153 6.65 -30.93 15.68
CA ASN A 153 6.08 -32.09 16.37
C ASN A 153 7.16 -33.16 16.55
N LEU A 154 7.46 -33.53 17.77
CA LEU A 154 8.44 -34.59 18.06
C LEU A 154 7.87 -35.95 17.68
N GLU A 155 8.50 -36.63 16.70
CA GLU A 155 8.11 -37.96 16.23
C GLU A 155 8.90 -39.07 16.89
N GLU A 156 10.24 -38.93 17.00
CA GLU A 156 11.12 -39.96 17.49
C GLU A 156 12.20 -39.41 18.42
N ARG A 157 12.59 -40.25 19.41
CA ARG A 157 13.80 -40.09 20.21
C ARG A 157 14.71 -41.29 20.02
N ASN A 158 15.94 -41.07 19.57
CA ASN A 158 16.93 -42.12 19.30
C ASN A 158 16.36 -43.23 18.38
N GLY A 159 15.61 -42.84 17.32
CA GLY A 159 14.99 -43.77 16.35
C GLY A 159 13.79 -44.54 16.88
N MET A 160 13.26 -44.24 18.05
CA MET A 160 12.07 -44.85 18.62
C MET A 160 10.91 -43.82 18.65
N PRO A 161 9.73 -44.22 18.16
CA PRO A 161 8.55 -43.35 18.21
C PRO A 161 8.22 -42.90 19.63
N VAL A 162 7.84 -41.62 19.78
CA VAL A 162 7.37 -41.08 21.07
C VAL A 162 5.92 -41.47 21.30
N PHE A 163 5.60 -41.90 22.54
CA PHE A 163 4.23 -42.28 22.92
C PHE A 163 3.42 -41.08 23.44
N ILE A 164 4.11 -40.08 23.97
CA ILE A 164 3.50 -38.84 24.46
C ILE A 164 3.82 -37.76 23.43
N PRO A 165 2.83 -37.17 22.75
CA PRO A 165 3.08 -36.11 21.81
C PRO A 165 3.72 -34.89 22.50
N GLU A 166 4.80 -34.41 21.95
CA GLU A 166 5.45 -33.15 22.32
C GLU A 166 5.45 -32.25 21.10
N SER A 167 4.94 -31.05 21.24
CA SER A 167 4.86 -30.05 20.19
C SER A 167 5.32 -28.70 20.69
N GLN A 168 6.00 -27.96 19.85
CA GLN A 168 6.37 -26.56 20.09
C GLN A 168 5.94 -25.71 18.92
N GLU A 169 5.44 -24.53 19.23
CA GLU A 169 5.01 -23.55 18.22
C GLU A 169 5.77 -22.25 18.45
N LYS A 170 6.18 -21.64 17.34
CA LYS A 170 6.74 -20.29 17.33
C LYS A 170 5.95 -19.45 16.34
N ILE A 171 5.69 -18.22 16.73
CA ILE A 171 4.89 -17.25 15.98
C ILE A 171 5.78 -16.07 15.62
N GLY A 172 5.63 -15.54 14.43
CA GLY A 172 6.22 -14.30 13.98
C GLY A 172 5.23 -13.55 13.09
N ASP A 173 5.55 -12.32 12.73
CA ASP A 173 4.71 -11.48 11.89
C ASP A 173 5.39 -11.23 10.54
N LEU A 174 4.60 -11.29 9.45
CA LEU A 174 4.96 -10.73 8.16
C LEU A 174 4.35 -9.34 8.02
N GLU A 175 5.12 -8.39 7.52
CA GLU A 175 4.66 -7.02 7.24
C GLU A 175 4.84 -6.69 5.77
N ILE A 176 3.79 -6.11 5.18
CA ILE A 176 3.80 -5.61 3.81
C ILE A 176 4.50 -4.25 3.78
N PRO A 177 5.54 -4.07 2.94
CA PRO A 177 6.27 -2.81 2.87
C PRO A 177 5.44 -1.70 2.24
N GLU A 178 5.80 -0.45 2.50
CA GLU A 178 5.29 0.69 1.73
C GLU A 178 5.96 0.72 0.35
N ILE A 179 5.14 0.70 -0.69
CA ILE A 179 5.58 0.77 -2.09
C ILE A 179 4.94 2.00 -2.70
N PHE A 180 5.78 2.95 -3.11
CA PHE A 180 5.37 4.17 -3.78
C PHE A 180 5.70 4.05 -5.26
N MET A 181 4.66 4.09 -6.10
CA MET A 181 4.80 3.97 -7.55
C MET A 181 3.76 4.86 -8.24
N LEU A 182 4.19 5.99 -8.73
CA LEU A 182 3.38 6.83 -9.61
C LEU A 182 3.67 6.49 -11.06
N ASN A 183 2.61 6.40 -11.86
CA ASN A 183 2.67 6.28 -13.31
C ASN A 183 2.03 7.50 -13.95
N VAL A 184 2.74 8.16 -14.88
CA VAL A 184 2.22 9.30 -15.64
C VAL A 184 1.89 8.88 -17.06
N GLU A 185 0.77 9.36 -17.57
CA GLU A 185 0.34 9.18 -18.96
C GLU A 185 -0.08 10.53 -19.54
N ILE A 186 0.38 10.84 -20.75
CA ILE A 186 -0.01 12.00 -21.52
C ILE A 186 -0.79 11.57 -22.78
N THR A 187 -1.96 12.18 -23.01
CA THR A 187 -2.77 11.82 -24.18
C THR A 187 -2.14 12.36 -25.47
N ASP A 188 -2.33 11.61 -26.55
CA ASP A 188 -1.99 12.11 -27.87
C ASP A 188 -2.93 13.27 -28.28
N PRO A 189 -2.42 14.25 -29.05
CA PRO A 189 -3.25 15.31 -29.60
C PRO A 189 -4.26 14.75 -30.62
N VAL A 190 -5.45 15.35 -30.69
CA VAL A 190 -6.52 14.91 -31.59
C VAL A 190 -6.12 15.06 -33.08
N GLY A 191 -5.13 15.90 -33.37
CA GLY A 191 -4.64 16.14 -34.72
C GLY A 191 -3.51 17.18 -34.70
N PRO A 192 -3.03 17.59 -35.89
CA PRO A 192 -2.02 18.63 -35.98
C PRO A 192 -2.59 19.97 -35.47
N MET A 193 -1.72 20.79 -34.88
CA MET A 193 -2.01 22.17 -34.49
C MET A 193 -1.40 23.16 -35.49
N ASN A 194 -2.04 24.31 -35.69
CA ASN A 194 -1.46 25.36 -36.51
C ASN A 194 -0.50 26.25 -35.71
N SER A 195 0.50 26.83 -36.37
CA SER A 195 1.29 27.89 -35.76
C SER A 195 0.39 29.04 -35.28
N GLY A 196 0.70 29.62 -34.12
CA GLY A 196 -0.11 30.65 -33.46
C GLY A 196 -1.33 30.15 -32.70
N THR A 197 -1.49 28.83 -32.55
CA THR A 197 -2.62 28.23 -31.81
C THR A 197 -2.14 27.47 -30.59
N ASP A 198 -3.09 27.04 -29.77
CA ASP A 198 -2.87 26.18 -28.61
C ASP A 198 -3.65 24.88 -28.74
N THR A 199 -3.13 23.84 -28.10
CA THR A 199 -3.79 22.55 -27.89
C THR A 199 -3.74 22.18 -26.42
N ILE A 200 -4.69 21.34 -26.00
CA ILE A 200 -4.76 20.83 -24.62
C ILE A 200 -4.50 19.34 -24.66
N LEU A 201 -3.52 18.90 -23.87
CA LEU A 201 -3.20 17.51 -23.62
C LEU A 201 -3.64 17.16 -22.21
N LYS A 202 -4.26 16.01 -22.04
CA LYS A 202 -4.60 15.52 -20.72
C LYS A 202 -3.43 14.73 -20.14
N VAL A 203 -2.98 15.12 -18.94
CA VAL A 203 -1.98 14.40 -18.18
C VAL A 203 -2.69 13.69 -17.02
N THR A 204 -2.49 12.39 -16.92
CA THR A 204 -3.05 11.54 -15.86
C THR A 204 -1.91 10.96 -15.06
N VAL A 205 -1.99 11.07 -13.74
CA VAL A 205 -1.07 10.39 -12.81
C VAL A 205 -1.86 9.36 -12.02
N THR A 206 -1.44 8.11 -12.10
CA THR A 206 -2.03 6.97 -11.40
C THR A 206 -1.10 6.46 -10.32
N ASN A 207 -1.62 6.17 -9.15
CA ASN A 207 -0.87 5.52 -8.08
C ASN A 207 -1.00 3.98 -8.24
N GLU A 208 0.07 3.35 -8.71
CA GLU A 208 0.20 1.91 -8.86
C GLU A 208 0.86 1.24 -7.65
N GLY A 209 1.29 2.03 -6.67
CA GLY A 209 1.81 1.54 -5.39
C GLY A 209 0.72 1.02 -4.46
N ASN A 210 1.13 0.56 -3.28
CA ASN A 210 0.20 0.05 -2.26
C ASN A 210 -0.07 1.03 -1.11
N SER A 211 0.57 2.19 -1.13
CA SER A 211 0.40 3.28 -0.15
C SER A 211 -0.09 4.54 -0.85
N ARG A 212 -0.74 5.44 -0.09
CA ARG A 212 -1.14 6.75 -0.59
C ARG A 212 0.10 7.56 -0.93
N ASP A 213 0.08 8.23 -2.08
CA ASP A 213 1.20 9.02 -2.58
C ASP A 213 0.76 10.40 -3.09
N LYS A 214 1.71 11.20 -3.52
CA LYS A 214 1.52 12.53 -4.08
C LYS A 214 2.67 12.86 -5.03
N VAL A 215 2.41 13.66 -6.05
CA VAL A 215 3.46 14.20 -6.91
C VAL A 215 4.25 15.25 -6.14
N ARG A 216 5.56 15.02 -5.97
CA ARG A 216 6.52 15.94 -5.34
C ARG A 216 7.04 16.98 -6.30
N GLU A 217 7.46 16.51 -7.47
CA GLU A 217 8.01 17.34 -8.54
C GLU A 217 7.38 16.92 -9.86
N LEU A 218 7.18 17.90 -10.71
CA LEU A 218 6.66 17.72 -12.05
C LEU A 218 7.48 18.58 -12.99
N GLU A 219 8.03 17.96 -14.02
CA GLU A 219 8.79 18.60 -15.08
C GLU A 219 8.12 18.37 -16.42
N VAL A 220 8.01 19.44 -17.22
CA VAL A 220 7.56 19.35 -18.61
C VAL A 220 8.67 19.86 -19.49
N THR A 221 9.08 19.05 -20.46
CA THR A 221 10.11 19.42 -21.45
C THR A 221 9.58 19.24 -22.85
N ASP A 222 10.06 20.08 -23.77
CA ASP A 222 9.80 19.95 -25.18
C ASP A 222 11.09 20.11 -26.00
N ASP A 223 11.10 19.57 -27.23
CA ASP A 223 12.25 19.64 -28.13
C ASP A 223 12.10 20.70 -29.25
N CYS A 224 11.09 21.55 -29.15
CA CYS A 224 10.80 22.57 -30.17
C CYS A 224 11.03 24.00 -29.67
N PRO A 225 11.90 24.76 -30.31
CA PRO A 225 11.98 26.18 -30.05
C PRO A 225 10.66 26.86 -30.48
N LEU A 226 10.20 27.85 -29.76
CA LEU A 226 8.95 28.58 -30.00
C LEU A 226 7.66 27.83 -29.63
N MET A 227 7.78 26.76 -28.83
CA MET A 227 6.69 26.12 -28.14
C MET A 227 6.72 26.52 -26.64
N THR A 228 5.58 26.61 -26.01
CA THR A 228 5.45 26.81 -24.56
C THR A 228 4.53 25.76 -23.96
N THR A 229 4.96 25.18 -22.83
CA THR A 229 4.29 24.04 -22.16
C THR A 229 4.18 24.34 -20.65
N ASP A 230 3.86 25.56 -20.27
CA ASP A 230 4.10 26.12 -18.94
C ASP A 230 2.88 26.15 -18.00
N SER A 231 1.73 25.58 -18.38
CA SER A 231 0.55 25.83 -17.57
C SER A 231 -0.44 24.65 -17.49
N GLY A 232 -1.06 24.56 -16.33
CA GLY A 232 -2.22 23.71 -16.10
C GLY A 232 -1.99 22.51 -15.18
N LEU A 233 -0.75 22.11 -14.92
CA LEU A 233 -0.42 20.90 -14.15
C LEU A 233 -0.26 21.09 -12.64
N ASP A 234 -0.28 22.32 -12.11
CA ASP A 234 -0.12 22.62 -10.67
C ASP A 234 -1.09 21.87 -9.77
N ALA A 235 -2.28 21.53 -10.30
CA ALA A 235 -3.27 20.77 -9.58
C ALA A 235 -2.80 19.35 -9.22
N LEU A 236 -1.86 18.77 -9.97
CA LEU A 236 -1.28 17.45 -9.70
C LEU A 236 -0.38 17.47 -8.45
N LEU A 237 0.32 18.59 -8.19
CA LEU A 237 1.24 18.76 -7.07
C LEU A 237 0.52 18.88 -5.72
N THR A 238 -0.77 19.18 -5.70
CA THR A 238 -1.51 19.48 -4.47
C THR A 238 -2.39 18.33 -3.98
N ARG A 239 -2.58 17.29 -4.78
CA ARG A 239 -3.51 16.20 -4.49
C ARG A 239 -2.79 14.96 -3.99
N ASN A 240 -3.33 14.37 -2.94
CA ASN A 240 -2.99 13.00 -2.58
C ASN A 240 -3.74 12.04 -3.53
N ILE A 241 -3.05 10.97 -3.91
CA ILE A 241 -3.55 9.94 -4.81
C ILE A 241 -3.58 8.65 -4.00
N GLU A 242 -4.78 8.17 -3.69
CA GLU A 242 -4.96 6.91 -2.98
C GLU A 242 -4.51 5.73 -3.85
N LYS A 243 -4.22 4.61 -3.25
CA LYS A 243 -3.87 3.34 -3.93
C LYS A 243 -4.88 3.03 -5.05
N GLY A 244 -4.40 2.79 -6.25
CA GLY A 244 -5.21 2.50 -7.44
C GLY A 244 -6.03 3.67 -7.98
N ALA A 245 -5.92 4.85 -7.37
CA ALA A 245 -6.60 6.05 -7.85
C ALA A 245 -5.76 6.83 -8.86
N SER A 246 -6.44 7.67 -9.65
CA SER A 246 -5.80 8.55 -10.62
C SER A 246 -6.24 10.00 -10.41
N THR A 247 -5.38 10.93 -10.78
CA THR A 247 -5.69 12.36 -10.88
C THR A 247 -5.30 12.87 -12.25
N THR A 248 -6.04 13.84 -12.77
CA THR A 248 -5.81 14.39 -14.09
C THR A 248 -5.72 15.90 -14.05
N ALA A 249 -4.93 16.46 -14.98
CA ALA A 249 -4.87 17.88 -15.27
C ALA A 249 -4.66 18.12 -16.77
N ASP A 250 -4.95 19.32 -17.19
CA ASP A 250 -4.86 19.73 -18.61
C ASP A 250 -3.57 20.52 -18.80
N LEU A 251 -2.67 20.00 -19.63
CA LEU A 251 -1.46 20.68 -20.08
C LEU A 251 -1.79 21.52 -21.31
N LYS A 252 -1.63 22.82 -21.21
CA LYS A 252 -1.77 23.72 -22.36
C LYS A 252 -0.43 23.81 -23.10
N VAL A 253 -0.43 23.50 -24.37
CA VAL A 253 0.72 23.63 -25.27
C VAL A 253 0.40 24.69 -26.32
N THR A 254 1.26 25.69 -26.43
CA THR A 254 1.08 26.83 -27.36
C THR A 254 2.24 26.90 -28.34
N ALA A 255 1.96 26.90 -29.63
CA ALA A 255 2.95 27.17 -30.68
C ALA A 255 2.92 28.66 -31.07
N SER A 256 4.10 29.29 -31.16
CA SER A 256 4.23 30.67 -31.64
C SER A 256 3.76 30.80 -33.10
N GLU A 257 3.31 31.99 -33.50
CA GLU A 257 2.93 32.28 -34.91
C GLU A 257 4.08 32.01 -35.89
N SER A 258 5.31 32.17 -35.48
CA SER A 258 6.52 31.92 -36.28
C SER A 258 7.06 30.49 -36.17
N HIS A 259 6.33 29.59 -35.51
CA HIS A 259 6.76 28.21 -35.35
C HIS A 259 6.85 27.51 -36.74
N PRO A 260 7.97 26.88 -37.08
CA PRO A 260 8.12 26.14 -38.33
C PRO A 260 7.26 24.88 -38.30
N GLN A 261 6.89 24.39 -39.49
CA GLN A 261 6.26 23.07 -39.59
C GLN A 261 7.24 22.00 -39.07
N ARG A 262 6.83 21.30 -37.98
CA ARG A 262 7.67 20.32 -37.30
C ARG A 262 6.86 19.39 -36.41
N ASN A 263 7.39 18.17 -36.18
CA ASN A 263 6.92 17.29 -35.12
C ASN A 263 7.69 17.60 -33.86
N CYS A 264 6.99 17.93 -32.79
CA CYS A 264 7.53 18.29 -31.49
C CYS A 264 7.23 17.19 -30.48
N ARG A 265 8.23 16.78 -29.72
CA ARG A 265 8.05 15.89 -28.57
C ARG A 265 7.78 16.73 -27.35
N VAL A 266 6.71 16.42 -26.65
CA VAL A 266 6.40 16.97 -25.33
C VAL A 266 6.47 15.81 -24.33
N GLU A 267 7.27 15.96 -23.28
CA GLU A 267 7.53 14.94 -22.28
C GLU A 267 7.16 15.49 -20.90
N VAL A 268 6.50 14.64 -20.11
CA VAL A 268 6.13 14.93 -18.71
C VAL A 268 6.79 13.91 -17.82
N THR A 269 7.52 14.40 -16.82
CA THR A 269 8.13 13.58 -15.78
C THR A 269 7.55 13.95 -14.43
N VAL A 270 7.17 12.97 -13.63
CA VAL A 270 6.69 13.14 -12.24
C VAL A 270 7.59 12.37 -11.29
N ALA A 271 7.79 12.94 -10.10
CA ALA A 271 8.50 12.30 -9.00
C ALA A 271 7.54 12.03 -7.84
N SER A 272 7.63 10.86 -7.22
CA SER A 272 6.86 10.45 -6.05
C SER A 272 7.33 11.18 -4.79
N ASP A 273 6.40 11.68 -3.99
CA ASP A 273 6.69 12.28 -2.67
C ASP A 273 6.99 11.20 -1.62
N GLY A 274 6.24 10.10 -1.62
CA GLY A 274 6.44 8.99 -0.70
C GLY A 274 7.79 8.28 -0.87
N ALA A 275 8.32 8.26 -2.09
CA ALA A 275 9.66 7.75 -2.40
C ALA A 275 10.75 8.82 -2.31
N ASP A 276 10.51 9.96 -1.63
CA ASP A 276 11.45 11.08 -1.51
C ASP A 276 12.00 11.60 -2.85
N GLY A 277 11.21 11.47 -3.94
CA GLY A 277 11.59 11.88 -5.28
C GLY A 277 12.48 10.88 -6.02
N SER A 278 12.78 9.71 -5.45
CA SER A 278 13.62 8.70 -6.09
C SER A 278 12.88 7.87 -7.14
N GLN A 279 11.57 7.74 -7.02
CA GLN A 279 10.73 7.08 -8.03
C GLN A 279 10.26 8.13 -9.03
N LEU A 280 10.65 7.92 -10.29
CA LEU A 280 10.30 8.78 -11.41
C LEU A 280 9.45 8.01 -12.42
N SER A 281 8.46 8.68 -12.97
CA SER A 281 7.69 8.18 -14.12
C SER A 281 7.68 9.24 -15.21
N THR A 282 7.88 8.82 -16.45
CA THR A 282 8.00 9.70 -17.62
C THR A 282 7.16 9.15 -18.77
N ASP A 283 6.40 10.02 -19.38
CA ASP A 283 5.68 9.71 -20.62
C ASP A 283 5.76 10.89 -21.60
N PHE A 284 5.57 10.63 -22.88
CA PHE A 284 5.68 11.66 -23.90
C PHE A 284 4.67 11.46 -25.02
N THR A 285 4.33 12.56 -25.69
CA THR A 285 3.56 12.56 -26.92
C THR A 285 4.23 13.40 -28.02
N ARG A 286 3.74 13.29 -29.24
CA ARG A 286 4.23 14.07 -30.37
C ARG A 286 3.13 14.94 -30.95
N ILE A 287 3.45 16.22 -31.09
CA ILE A 287 2.56 17.23 -31.65
C ILE A 287 3.10 17.64 -33.02
N THR A 288 2.30 17.49 -34.07
CA THR A 288 2.61 18.01 -35.38
C THR A 288 2.16 19.46 -35.45
N VAL A 289 3.09 20.42 -35.65
CA VAL A 289 2.76 21.80 -35.91
C VAL A 289 2.79 22.05 -37.40
N GLU A 290 1.71 22.61 -37.93
CA GLU A 290 1.56 22.99 -39.33
C GLU A 290 1.57 24.53 -39.47
N GLN A 291 2.09 25.03 -40.58
CA GLN A 291 2.02 26.47 -40.84
C GLN A 291 0.59 26.85 -41.23
N THR A 292 0.10 27.94 -40.65
CA THR A 292 -1.16 28.53 -41.10
C THR A 292 -1.00 28.91 -42.57
N PRO A 293 -1.87 28.44 -43.49
CA PRO A 293 -1.76 28.83 -44.88
C PRO A 293 -1.88 30.37 -44.97
N THR A 294 -0.78 30.99 -45.34
CA THR A 294 -0.79 32.42 -45.64
C THR A 294 -1.58 32.57 -46.94
N ASN A 295 -2.80 33.06 -46.85
CA ASN A 295 -3.55 33.44 -48.02
C ASN A 295 -2.86 34.68 -48.60
N THR A 296 -1.78 34.46 -49.35
CA THR A 296 -1.19 35.49 -50.21
C THR A 296 -2.19 35.72 -51.35
N GLN A 297 -3.23 36.50 -51.05
CA GLN A 297 -3.89 37.19 -52.15
C GLN A 297 -2.84 38.08 -52.76
N ASP A 298 -2.34 37.72 -53.90
CA ASP A 298 -1.47 38.54 -54.72
C ASP A 298 -2.24 39.85 -55.03
N PRO A 299 -1.80 41.02 -54.53
CA PRO A 299 -2.54 42.25 -54.76
C PRO A 299 -2.50 42.73 -56.20
N ASP A 300 -1.79 42.03 -57.09
CA ASP A 300 -1.58 42.39 -58.51
C ASP A 300 -2.26 41.43 -59.50
N ASP A 301 -3.16 40.53 -59.08
CA ASP A 301 -3.95 39.75 -60.03
C ASP A 301 -5.09 40.67 -60.54
N PRO A 302 -5.08 41.12 -61.84
CA PRO A 302 -6.12 41.97 -62.36
C PRO A 302 -7.44 41.21 -62.32
N GLU A 303 -8.48 41.81 -61.73
CA GLU A 303 -9.85 41.31 -61.65
C GLU A 303 -10.28 40.74 -62.95
N ASP A 304 -10.32 39.40 -63.08
CA ASP A 304 -11.00 38.69 -64.11
C ASP A 304 -12.50 38.94 -63.90
N PRO A 305 -13.27 39.35 -64.98
CA PRO A 305 -14.63 39.81 -64.80
C PRO A 305 -15.48 38.67 -64.26
N GLU A 306 -16.20 38.98 -63.20
CA GLU A 306 -17.08 38.12 -62.41
C GLU A 306 -17.93 37.17 -63.34
N ASP A 307 -17.57 35.88 -63.27
CA ASP A 307 -18.52 34.83 -63.62
C ASP A 307 -19.67 34.84 -62.63
N PRO A 308 -20.92 34.76 -63.04
CA PRO A 308 -22.06 34.83 -62.12
C PRO A 308 -21.98 33.70 -61.06
N VAL A 309 -21.93 34.09 -59.82
CA VAL A 309 -21.96 33.17 -58.69
C VAL A 309 -23.18 32.26 -58.79
N GLU A 310 -22.93 31.03 -59.16
CA GLU A 310 -23.94 29.97 -59.08
C GLU A 310 -24.22 29.67 -57.58
N VAL A 311 -25.33 30.20 -57.09
CA VAL A 311 -25.80 29.94 -55.73
C VAL A 311 -26.19 28.46 -55.68
N VAL A 312 -25.25 27.64 -55.28
CA VAL A 312 -25.53 26.25 -54.92
C VAL A 312 -26.37 26.23 -53.65
N THR A 313 -27.69 26.20 -53.82
CA THR A 313 -28.60 25.88 -52.72
C THR A 313 -28.35 24.42 -52.30
N SER A 314 -27.51 24.19 -51.31
CA SER A 314 -27.36 22.89 -50.69
C SER A 314 -28.65 22.55 -49.96
N ASN A 315 -29.51 21.78 -50.59
CA ASN A 315 -30.60 21.09 -49.91
C ASN A 315 -29.99 19.98 -49.01
N LEU A 316 -29.62 20.32 -47.80
CA LEU A 316 -29.40 19.33 -46.79
C LEU A 316 -30.75 18.65 -46.50
N PRO A 317 -30.88 17.34 -46.69
CA PRO A 317 -32.11 16.66 -46.32
C PRO A 317 -32.26 16.75 -44.80
N ALA A 318 -33.27 17.48 -44.36
CA ALA A 318 -33.63 17.48 -42.95
C ALA A 318 -33.91 16.03 -42.52
N PRO A 319 -33.43 15.58 -41.38
CA PRO A 319 -33.74 14.24 -40.86
C PRO A 319 -35.24 14.11 -40.72
N GLY A 320 -35.81 13.19 -41.52
CA GLY A 320 -37.25 13.03 -41.61
C GLY A 320 -37.89 12.73 -40.25
N ILE A 321 -39.07 13.26 -40.01
CA ILE A 321 -39.88 13.09 -38.79
C ILE A 321 -40.00 11.62 -38.36
N ILE A 322 -39.83 10.67 -39.28
CA ILE A 322 -39.88 9.21 -39.02
C ILE A 322 -38.76 8.75 -38.08
N VAL A 323 -37.53 9.35 -38.13
CA VAL A 323 -36.40 8.96 -37.26
C VAL A 323 -36.62 9.46 -35.83
N ILE A 324 -37.31 10.59 -35.65
CA ILE A 324 -37.62 11.13 -34.30
C ILE A 324 -38.70 10.29 -33.62
N ILE A 325 -39.69 9.79 -34.37
CA ILE A 325 -40.79 8.98 -33.83
C ILE A 325 -40.28 7.57 -33.41
N SER A 326 -39.36 6.98 -34.20
CA SER A 326 -38.78 5.67 -33.86
C SER A 326 -37.92 5.69 -32.61
N SER A 327 -37.18 6.78 -32.34
CA SER A 327 -36.37 6.92 -31.12
C SER A 327 -37.25 7.14 -29.85
N LEU A 328 -38.38 7.80 -29.94
CA LEU A 328 -39.33 7.98 -28.85
C LEU A 328 -40.09 6.69 -28.52
N ILE A 329 -40.44 5.86 -29.49
CA ILE A 329 -41.09 4.56 -29.28
C ILE A 329 -40.12 3.57 -28.64
N GLY A 330 -38.83 3.55 -29.02
CA GLY A 330 -37.79 2.72 -28.40
C GLY A 330 -37.56 3.04 -26.93
N ALA A 331 -37.58 4.31 -26.55
CA ALA A 331 -37.43 4.74 -25.15
C ALA A 331 -38.63 4.37 -24.25
N LEU A 332 -39.83 4.28 -24.81
CA LEU A 332 -41.03 3.86 -24.11
C LEU A 332 -41.04 2.34 -23.80
N PHE A 333 -40.54 1.51 -24.73
CA PHE A 333 -40.46 0.07 -24.51
C PHE A 333 -39.39 -0.35 -23.49
N LEU A 334 -38.27 0.36 -23.44
CA LEU A 334 -37.20 0.07 -22.44
C LEU A 334 -37.59 0.47 -21.03
N ASN A 335 -38.56 1.34 -20.83
CA ASN A 335 -39.01 1.79 -19.50
C ASN A 335 -40.11 0.92 -18.89
N THR A 336 -40.79 0.07 -19.70
CA THR A 336 -41.85 -0.84 -19.25
C THR A 336 -41.31 -2.16 -18.69
N GLU A 337 -40.12 -2.63 -19.11
CA GLU A 337 -39.51 -3.86 -18.58
C GLU A 337 -38.83 -3.70 -17.19
N ARG A 338 -38.67 -2.48 -16.68
CA ARG A 338 -38.09 -2.23 -15.33
C ARG A 338 -39.13 -2.20 -14.20
N ARG A 339 -40.39 -2.52 -14.45
CA ARG A 339 -41.47 -2.50 -13.44
C ARG A 339 -42.20 -3.84 -13.29
N GLN A 340 -41.54 -4.94 -13.51
CA GLN A 340 -42.01 -6.26 -13.06
C GLN A 340 -41.03 -6.90 -12.10
#